data_89f810ca351788c09164d0b81712b52f
#
_entry.id   89f810ca351788c09164d0b81712b52f
#
_cell.length_a   1.000
_cell.length_b   1.000
_cell.length_c   1.000
_cell.angle_alpha   90.00
_cell.angle_beta   90.00
_cell.angle_gamma   90.00
#
_symmetry.space_group_name_H-M   'P 1'
#
loop_
_entity.id
_entity.type
_entity.pdbx_description
1 polymer ?
#
loop_
_entity_poly.entity_id
_entity_poly.type
_entity_poly.pdbx_seq_one_letter_code
_entity_poly.pdbx_strand_id
1 'polypeptide(L)'
;HNDNTISVGEITSVSSPLLVISQVAPVPGSAIVDDTGVVIAMITDDGTNTRGIRAWTIERVAVDLITSGDTSHNWLGVAVSNGPEADMVVVDDVTIGSPAAQAGLRVGDLINSLDGNPIDDAGALYRQVQQTDAGDDMVLTVTRNGTKLIIIATLALAP
;
A
#
# COMPACT_ATOMS: atom_id res chain seq x y z
N HIS A 1 2.25 -16.52 -32.51
CA HIS A 1 1.46 -15.29 -32.65
C HIS A 1 1.68 -14.47 -31.40
N ASN A 2 2.43 -13.37 -31.54
CA ASN A 2 2.48 -12.34 -30.52
C ASN A 2 1.33 -11.38 -30.84
N ASP A 3 0.16 -11.61 -30.27
CA ASP A 3 -0.90 -10.60 -30.27
C ASP A 3 -0.54 -9.53 -29.26
N ASN A 4 0.14 -8.50 -29.71
CA ASN A 4 0.46 -7.32 -28.91
C ASN A 4 -0.80 -6.47 -28.82
N THR A 5 -1.76 -6.88 -28.01
CA THR A 5 -3.03 -6.18 -27.84
C THR A 5 -2.85 -5.09 -26.77
N ILE A 6 -3.07 -3.84 -27.14
CA ILE A 6 -3.15 -2.71 -26.21
C ILE A 6 -4.62 -2.48 -25.92
N SER A 7 -5.00 -2.53 -24.65
CA SER A 7 -6.34 -2.19 -24.18
C SER A 7 -6.27 -0.96 -23.29
N VAL A 8 -7.24 -0.06 -23.44
CA VAL A 8 -7.37 1.12 -22.59
C VAL A 8 -8.40 0.83 -21.50
N GLY A 9 -8.03 1.03 -20.25
CA GLY A 9 -8.90 0.85 -19.09
C GLY A 9 -8.83 2.07 -18.17
N GLU A 10 -9.73 2.11 -17.21
CA GLU A 10 -9.80 3.16 -16.20
C GLU A 10 -9.41 2.59 -14.83
N ILE A 11 -8.58 3.32 -14.09
CA ILE A 11 -8.26 2.99 -12.70
C ILE A 11 -9.42 3.52 -11.85
N THR A 12 -10.21 2.62 -11.29
CA THR A 12 -11.41 2.97 -10.53
C THR A 12 -11.16 3.13 -9.03
N SER A 13 -10.07 2.54 -8.54
CA SER A 13 -9.67 2.70 -7.13
C SER A 13 -8.17 2.52 -6.98
N VAL A 14 -7.60 3.24 -6.04
CA VAL A 14 -6.18 3.18 -5.69
C VAL A 14 -6.07 2.95 -4.20
N SER A 15 -5.79 1.70 -3.80
CA SER A 15 -5.38 1.38 -2.44
C SER A 15 -3.95 0.83 -2.50
N SER A 16 -3.05 1.38 -1.68
CA SER A 16 -1.66 0.90 -1.68
C SER A 16 -1.61 -0.54 -1.16
N PRO A 17 -0.92 -1.49 -1.80
CA PRO A 17 -0.11 -1.37 -3.03
C PRO A 17 -0.88 -1.70 -4.33
N LEU A 18 -2.20 -1.78 -4.33
CA LEU A 18 -3.02 -2.30 -5.41
C LEU A 18 -3.80 -1.20 -6.16
N LEU A 19 -4.02 -1.43 -7.45
CA LEU A 19 -4.91 -0.66 -8.31
C LEU A 19 -6.08 -1.55 -8.72
N VAL A 20 -7.31 -1.04 -8.68
CA VAL A 20 -8.48 -1.71 -9.26
C VAL A 20 -8.72 -1.14 -10.66
N ILE A 21 -8.83 -2.02 -11.66
CA ILE A 21 -8.94 -1.65 -13.06
C ILE A 21 -10.29 -2.13 -13.58
N SER A 22 -10.99 -1.26 -14.28
CA SER A 22 -12.25 -1.59 -14.96
C SER A 22 -12.06 -1.69 -16.47
N GLN A 23 -12.96 -2.46 -17.11
CA GLN A 23 -13.16 -2.52 -18.58
C GLN A 23 -12.02 -3.10 -19.41
N VAL A 24 -11.11 -3.86 -18.83
CA VAL A 24 -10.06 -4.57 -19.57
C VAL A 24 -10.26 -6.08 -19.42
N ALA A 25 -10.10 -6.83 -20.51
CA ALA A 25 -9.92 -8.28 -20.41
C ALA A 25 -8.47 -8.52 -19.97
N PRO A 26 -8.22 -8.82 -18.70
CA PRO A 26 -6.85 -8.81 -18.19
C PRO A 26 -6.14 -10.08 -18.57
N VAL A 27 -4.89 -9.94 -18.98
CA VAL A 27 -3.96 -11.06 -19.04
C VAL A 27 -3.01 -10.90 -17.85
N PRO A 28 -3.03 -11.81 -16.87
CA PRO A 28 -2.11 -11.75 -15.74
C PRO A 28 -0.65 -11.69 -16.23
N GLY A 29 0.13 -10.83 -15.61
CA GLY A 29 1.52 -10.56 -16.00
C GLY A 29 1.70 -9.45 -17.02
N SER A 30 0.62 -8.91 -17.60
CA SER A 30 0.72 -7.75 -18.51
C SER A 30 1.08 -6.48 -17.75
N ALA A 31 1.88 -5.62 -18.39
CA ALA A 31 2.22 -4.31 -17.84
C ALA A 31 1.09 -3.31 -18.07
N ILE A 32 0.87 -2.45 -17.09
CA ILE A 32 0.06 -1.24 -17.21
C ILE A 32 1.02 -0.08 -17.38
N VAL A 33 0.82 0.68 -18.43
CA VAL A 33 1.63 1.87 -18.73
C VAL A 33 0.75 3.12 -18.69
N ASP A 34 1.35 4.24 -18.30
CA ASP A 34 0.71 5.54 -18.39
C ASP A 34 0.73 6.09 -19.85
N ASP A 35 0.21 7.27 -20.05
CA ASP A 35 0.16 7.96 -21.34
C ASP A 35 1.56 8.35 -21.87
N THR A 36 2.59 8.30 -21.04
CA THR A 36 4.00 8.52 -21.43
C THR A 36 4.75 7.23 -21.74
N GLY A 37 4.11 6.06 -21.52
CA GLY A 37 4.69 4.74 -21.75
C GLY A 37 5.50 4.21 -20.56
N VAL A 38 5.41 4.84 -19.40
CA VAL A 38 6.07 4.37 -18.17
C VAL A 38 5.24 3.25 -17.54
N VAL A 39 5.88 2.15 -17.16
CA VAL A 39 5.22 1.04 -16.46
C VAL A 39 4.86 1.49 -15.04
N ILE A 40 3.57 1.55 -14.74
CA ILE A 40 3.04 1.96 -13.45
C ILE A 40 2.56 0.79 -12.59
N ALA A 41 2.21 -0.34 -13.22
CA ALA A 41 1.81 -1.54 -12.51
C ALA A 41 1.91 -2.80 -13.40
N MET A 42 1.71 -3.96 -12.81
CA MET A 42 1.55 -5.25 -13.50
C MET A 42 0.22 -5.88 -13.10
N ILE A 43 -0.49 -6.42 -14.09
CA ILE A 43 -1.80 -7.05 -13.87
C ILE A 43 -1.63 -8.34 -13.09
N THR A 44 -2.43 -8.50 -12.05
CA THR A 44 -2.65 -9.75 -11.32
C THR A 44 -4.14 -10.07 -11.30
N ASP A 45 -4.47 -11.34 -11.21
CA ASP A 45 -5.85 -11.82 -11.13
C ASP A 45 -5.95 -12.85 -10.00
N ASP A 46 -6.88 -12.64 -9.08
CA ASP A 46 -7.20 -13.55 -7.98
C ASP A 46 -8.43 -14.43 -8.29
N GLY A 47 -8.91 -14.41 -9.54
CA GLY A 47 -10.09 -15.13 -10.01
C GLY A 47 -11.42 -14.43 -9.73
N THR A 48 -11.40 -13.33 -9.00
CA THR A 48 -12.59 -12.52 -8.66
C THR A 48 -12.47 -11.07 -9.11
N ASN A 49 -11.28 -10.51 -9.06
CA ASN A 49 -11.02 -9.12 -9.42
C ASN A 49 -9.69 -8.98 -10.17
N THR A 50 -9.72 -8.17 -11.22
CA THR A 50 -8.49 -7.70 -11.86
C THR A 50 -7.89 -6.58 -11.06
N ARG A 51 -6.65 -6.76 -10.65
CA ARG A 51 -5.88 -5.79 -9.87
C ARG A 51 -4.56 -5.52 -10.56
N GLY A 52 -3.96 -4.35 -10.27
CA GLY A 52 -2.60 -4.04 -10.67
C GLY A 52 -1.71 -3.96 -9.44
N ILE A 53 -0.61 -4.70 -9.43
CA ILE A 53 0.46 -4.50 -8.44
C ILE A 53 1.31 -3.34 -8.96
N ARG A 54 1.50 -2.31 -8.16
CA ARG A 54 2.29 -1.13 -8.56
C ARG A 54 3.73 -1.48 -8.88
N ALA A 55 4.30 -0.83 -9.89
CA ALA A 55 5.66 -1.07 -10.37
C ALA A 55 6.71 -0.96 -9.26
N TRP A 56 6.60 0.03 -8.38
CA TRP A 56 7.53 0.20 -7.26
C TRP A 56 7.49 -0.96 -6.24
N THR A 57 6.33 -1.63 -6.06
CA THR A 57 6.23 -2.84 -5.22
C THR A 57 6.99 -3.99 -5.86
N ILE A 58 6.85 -4.16 -7.18
CA ILE A 58 7.52 -5.22 -7.93
C ILE A 58 9.03 -5.00 -7.90
N GLU A 59 9.47 -3.76 -8.16
CA GLU A 59 10.88 -3.38 -8.12
C GLU A 59 11.50 -3.67 -6.74
N ARG A 60 10.84 -3.27 -5.67
CA ARG A 60 11.30 -3.52 -4.31
C ARG A 60 11.43 -5.02 -4.03
N VAL A 61 10.38 -5.81 -4.29
CA VAL A 61 10.42 -7.27 -4.09
C VAL A 61 11.54 -7.92 -4.91
N ALA A 62 11.75 -7.46 -6.14
CA ALA A 62 12.83 -7.96 -6.98
C ALA A 62 14.20 -7.62 -6.40
N VAL A 63 14.40 -6.37 -5.93
CA VAL A 63 15.65 -5.96 -5.29
C VAL A 63 15.89 -6.75 -4.01
N ASP A 64 14.89 -6.93 -3.16
CA ASP A 64 15.00 -7.70 -1.92
C ASP A 64 15.40 -9.16 -2.21
N LEU A 65 14.75 -9.80 -3.18
CA LEU A 65 15.10 -11.17 -3.61
C LEU A 65 16.53 -11.28 -4.16
N ILE A 66 16.99 -10.28 -4.92
CA ILE A 66 18.33 -10.29 -5.52
C ILE A 66 19.40 -10.04 -4.46
N THR A 67 19.14 -9.18 -3.48
CA THR A 67 20.14 -8.73 -2.51
C THR A 67 20.22 -9.61 -1.27
N SER A 68 19.09 -10.07 -0.76
CA SER A 68 19.00 -10.85 0.48
C SER A 68 18.48 -12.28 0.29
N GLY A 69 17.88 -12.58 -0.86
CA GLY A 69 17.21 -13.86 -1.10
C GLY A 69 15.89 -14.00 -0.34
N ASP A 70 15.40 -12.94 0.28
CA ASP A 70 14.22 -12.91 1.12
C ASP A 70 13.30 -11.75 0.70
N THR A 71 12.00 -11.93 0.85
CA THR A 71 10.96 -10.93 0.58
C THR A 71 10.34 -10.38 1.86
N SER A 72 10.91 -10.72 3.02
CA SER A 72 10.45 -10.17 4.29
C SER A 72 10.55 -8.64 4.27
N HIS A 73 9.51 -7.98 4.69
CA HIS A 73 9.45 -6.51 4.69
C HIS A 73 8.84 -6.03 6.00
N ASN A 74 9.21 -4.82 6.36
CA ASN A 74 8.68 -4.18 7.55
C ASN A 74 7.17 -3.98 7.42
N TRP A 75 6.45 -4.36 8.45
CA TRP A 75 5.00 -4.49 8.41
C TRP A 75 4.34 -3.87 9.63
N LEU A 76 3.35 -3.03 9.36
CA LEU A 76 2.46 -2.45 10.36
C LEU A 76 1.13 -3.21 10.45
N GLY A 77 0.67 -3.78 9.35
CA GLY A 77 -0.53 -4.59 9.27
C GLY A 77 -1.81 -3.78 9.17
N VAL A 78 -1.79 -2.75 8.32
CA VAL A 78 -2.96 -1.94 7.97
C VAL A 78 -3.17 -1.91 6.46
N ALA A 79 -4.43 -1.86 6.03
CA ALA A 79 -4.79 -1.37 4.71
C ALA A 79 -5.25 0.08 4.85
N VAL A 80 -4.80 0.93 3.95
CA VAL A 80 -5.14 2.36 3.96
C VAL A 80 -5.47 2.85 2.56
N SER A 81 -6.30 3.86 2.48
CA SER A 81 -6.60 4.61 1.26
C SER A 81 -6.42 6.11 1.47
N ASN A 82 -6.32 6.83 0.35
CA ASN A 82 -6.39 8.28 0.41
C ASN A 82 -7.83 8.68 0.73
N GLY A 83 -7.99 9.58 1.69
CA GLY A 83 -9.29 10.13 2.07
C GLY A 83 -9.92 11.00 0.96
N PRO A 84 -11.17 11.43 1.16
CA PRO A 84 -11.88 12.25 0.19
C PRO A 84 -11.31 13.67 0.06
N GLU A 85 -10.56 14.13 1.03
CA GLU A 85 -9.84 15.41 1.01
C GLU A 85 -8.35 15.16 0.80
N ALA A 86 -7.65 16.16 0.24
CA ALA A 86 -6.20 16.11 0.10
C ALA A 86 -5.55 15.96 1.48
N ASP A 87 -4.39 15.28 1.51
CA ASP A 87 -3.58 15.09 2.73
C ASP A 87 -4.28 14.27 3.83
N MET A 88 -5.19 13.37 3.44
CA MET A 88 -5.87 12.46 4.37
C MET A 88 -5.56 11.00 4.02
N VAL A 89 -5.12 10.25 5.01
CA VAL A 89 -4.94 8.79 4.92
C VAL A 89 -5.87 8.11 5.91
N VAL A 90 -6.77 7.28 5.39
CA VAL A 90 -7.80 6.58 6.17
C VAL A 90 -7.40 5.13 6.35
N VAL A 91 -7.58 4.60 7.56
CA VAL A 91 -7.42 3.17 7.84
C VAL A 91 -8.68 2.42 7.39
N ASP A 92 -8.55 1.60 6.36
CA ASP A 92 -9.63 0.79 5.78
C ASP A 92 -9.76 -0.57 6.45
N ASP A 93 -8.61 -1.17 6.85
CA ASP A 93 -8.58 -2.45 7.55
C ASP A 93 -7.38 -2.53 8.48
N VAL A 94 -7.51 -3.34 9.54
CA VAL A 94 -6.44 -3.65 10.50
C VAL A 94 -6.35 -5.15 10.66
N THR A 95 -5.22 -5.73 10.24
CA THR A 95 -4.99 -7.17 10.32
C THR A 95 -4.94 -7.63 11.77
N ILE A 96 -5.72 -8.65 12.10
CA ILE A 96 -5.77 -9.22 13.45
C ILE A 96 -4.38 -9.74 13.85
N GLY A 97 -3.93 -9.37 15.04
CA GLY A 97 -2.62 -9.77 15.56
C GLY A 97 -1.43 -8.96 15.04
N SER A 98 -1.68 -8.00 14.14
CA SER A 98 -0.64 -7.11 13.61
C SER A 98 -0.11 -6.12 14.66
N PRO A 99 1.06 -5.49 14.42
CA PRO A 99 1.54 -4.36 15.19
C PRO A 99 0.50 -3.26 15.37
N ALA A 100 -0.20 -2.89 14.30
CA ALA A 100 -1.26 -1.89 14.34
C ALA A 100 -2.43 -2.29 15.24
N ALA A 101 -2.87 -3.57 15.18
CA ALA A 101 -3.93 -4.08 16.03
C ALA A 101 -3.51 -4.07 17.51
N GLN A 102 -2.29 -4.48 17.81
CA GLN A 102 -1.73 -4.49 19.17
C GLN A 102 -1.58 -3.08 19.73
N ALA A 103 -1.19 -2.12 18.89
CA ALA A 103 -1.09 -0.71 19.24
C ALA A 103 -2.45 -0.02 19.39
N GLY A 104 -3.55 -0.67 18.98
CA GLY A 104 -4.90 -0.15 19.11
C GLY A 104 -5.36 0.76 17.98
N LEU A 105 -4.73 0.69 16.79
CA LEU A 105 -5.25 1.29 15.56
C LEU A 105 -6.61 0.65 15.22
N ARG A 106 -7.49 1.43 14.59
CA ARG A 106 -8.84 0.97 14.22
C ARG A 106 -9.21 1.46 12.84
N VAL A 107 -10.08 0.71 12.20
CA VAL A 107 -10.76 1.13 10.96
C VAL A 107 -11.45 2.48 11.18
N GLY A 108 -11.29 3.38 10.23
CA GLY A 108 -11.79 4.74 10.25
C GLY A 108 -10.88 5.76 10.95
N ASP A 109 -9.72 5.36 11.49
CA ASP A 109 -8.72 6.31 11.96
C ASP A 109 -8.16 7.11 10.77
N LEU A 110 -7.97 8.41 10.97
CA LEU A 110 -7.25 9.26 10.04
C LEU A 110 -5.80 9.39 10.50
N ILE A 111 -4.86 8.90 9.70
CA ILE A 111 -3.43 9.01 10.02
C ILE A 111 -2.95 10.40 9.57
N ASN A 112 -2.46 11.19 10.50
CA ASN A 112 -2.01 12.55 10.25
C ASN A 112 -0.48 12.64 10.10
N SER A 113 0.27 11.87 10.91
CA SER A 113 1.73 11.87 10.87
C SER A 113 2.32 10.57 11.41
N LEU A 114 3.55 10.28 11.00
CA LEU A 114 4.44 9.25 11.52
C LEU A 114 5.74 9.87 12.00
N ASP A 115 6.13 9.57 13.22
CA ASP A 115 7.34 10.11 13.87
C ASP A 115 7.48 11.63 13.72
N GLY A 116 6.33 12.33 13.79
CA GLY A 116 6.23 13.76 13.62
C GLY A 116 6.24 14.27 12.17
N ASN A 117 6.47 13.40 11.19
CA ASN A 117 6.42 13.76 9.76
C ASN A 117 4.97 13.62 9.25
N PRO A 118 4.39 14.66 8.64
CA PRO A 118 3.05 14.59 8.05
C PRO A 118 2.97 13.48 6.99
N ILE A 119 1.80 12.85 6.88
CA ILE A 119 1.50 11.84 5.87
C ILE A 119 0.42 12.38 4.96
N ASP A 120 0.77 12.61 3.70
CA ASP A 120 -0.09 13.23 2.72
C ASP A 120 -0.84 12.20 1.86
N ASP A 121 -0.28 11.00 1.73
CA ASP A 121 -0.88 9.91 0.96
C ASP A 121 -0.52 8.52 1.50
N ALA A 122 -1.28 7.51 1.09
CA ALA A 122 -1.06 6.11 1.46
C ALA A 122 0.32 5.58 1.04
N GLY A 123 0.89 6.10 -0.05
CA GLY A 123 2.24 5.74 -0.48
C GLY A 123 3.32 6.31 0.44
N ALA A 124 3.11 7.53 0.99
CA ALA A 124 4.02 8.13 1.98
C ALA A 124 4.06 7.29 3.26
N LEU A 125 2.89 6.87 3.77
CA LEU A 125 2.79 5.95 4.89
C LEU A 125 3.60 4.66 4.63
N TYR A 126 3.37 4.03 3.48
CA TYR A 126 4.07 2.81 3.14
C TYR A 126 5.59 3.00 3.08
N ARG A 127 6.08 4.06 2.42
CA ARG A 127 7.52 4.34 2.35
C ARG A 127 8.15 4.51 3.73
N GLN A 128 7.48 5.20 4.66
CA GLN A 128 7.99 5.38 6.02
C GLN A 128 8.01 4.06 6.80
N VAL A 129 6.96 3.23 6.69
CA VAL A 129 6.95 1.88 7.30
C VAL A 129 8.12 1.03 6.79
N GLN A 130 8.47 1.13 5.48
CA GLN A 130 9.60 0.38 4.93
C GLN A 130 10.98 0.92 5.34
N GLN A 131 11.06 2.16 5.78
CA GLN A 131 12.30 2.80 6.24
C GLN A 131 12.59 2.57 7.74
N THR A 132 11.61 2.08 8.48
CA THR A 132 11.73 1.79 9.92
C THR A 132 11.94 0.29 10.11
N ASP A 133 12.96 -0.11 10.84
CA ASP A 133 13.31 -1.52 11.02
C ASP A 133 12.28 -2.28 11.87
N ALA A 134 12.13 -3.57 11.60
CA ALA A 134 11.31 -4.43 12.43
C ALA A 134 11.91 -4.53 13.85
N GLY A 135 11.07 -4.32 14.85
CA GLY A 135 11.45 -4.21 16.25
C GLY A 135 11.53 -2.77 16.75
N ASP A 136 11.55 -1.79 15.85
CA ASP A 136 11.53 -0.38 16.24
C ASP A 136 10.10 0.13 16.44
N ASP A 137 9.97 1.10 17.33
CA ASP A 137 8.72 1.77 17.61
C ASP A 137 8.47 2.90 16.61
N MET A 138 7.25 2.96 16.12
CA MET A 138 6.74 4.00 15.23
C MET A 138 5.62 4.78 15.93
N VAL A 139 5.74 6.10 15.99
CA VAL A 139 4.77 6.97 16.64
C VAL A 139 3.78 7.50 15.60
N LEU A 140 2.54 7.02 15.66
CA LEU A 140 1.45 7.49 14.80
C LEU A 140 0.64 8.57 15.52
N THR A 141 0.42 9.70 14.87
CA THR A 141 -0.62 10.65 15.27
C THR A 141 -1.84 10.39 14.42
N VAL A 142 -2.96 10.06 15.06
CA VAL A 142 -4.21 9.78 14.35
C VAL A 142 -5.36 10.64 14.89
N THR A 143 -6.36 10.87 14.06
CA THR A 143 -7.62 11.48 14.47
C THR A 143 -8.72 10.41 14.45
N ARG A 144 -9.35 10.19 15.59
CA ARG A 144 -10.47 9.24 15.78
C ARG A 144 -11.68 9.99 16.34
N ASN A 145 -12.80 10.01 15.61
CA ASN A 145 -14.02 10.73 16.02
C ASN A 145 -13.75 12.19 16.41
N GLY A 146 -12.89 12.89 15.65
CA GLY A 146 -12.50 14.28 15.92
C GLY A 146 -11.48 14.46 17.05
N THR A 147 -11.05 13.40 17.71
CA THR A 147 -10.05 13.46 18.80
C THR A 147 -8.69 13.01 18.29
N LYS A 148 -7.67 13.81 18.55
CA LYS A 148 -6.27 13.49 18.22
C LYS A 148 -5.69 12.53 19.26
N LEU A 149 -5.13 11.43 18.78
CA LEU A 149 -4.52 10.37 19.61
C LEU A 149 -3.09 10.12 19.15
N ILE A 150 -2.25 9.70 20.07
CA ILE A 150 -0.90 9.21 19.79
C ILE A 150 -0.93 7.70 20.02
N ILE A 151 -0.51 6.94 19.02
CA ILE A 151 -0.44 5.48 19.04
C ILE A 151 1.02 5.10 18.76
N ILE A 152 1.57 4.18 19.55
CA ILE A 152 2.92 3.67 19.34
C ILE A 152 2.79 2.21 18.92
N ALA A 153 3.33 1.88 17.75
CA ALA A 153 3.33 0.54 17.19
C ALA A 153 4.77 0.06 16.99
N THR A 154 5.11 -1.10 17.56
CA THR A 154 6.39 -1.76 17.30
C THR A 154 6.28 -2.55 16.01
N LEU A 155 7.03 -2.20 14.97
CA LEU A 155 6.98 -2.87 13.67
C LEU A 155 7.44 -4.32 13.75
N ALA A 156 6.92 -5.16 12.86
CA ALA A 156 7.34 -6.55 12.71
C ALA A 156 7.71 -6.83 11.25
N LEU A 157 8.35 -7.96 11.01
CA LEU A 157 8.43 -8.52 9.66
C LEU A 157 7.06 -9.09 9.27
N ALA A 158 6.69 -8.93 8.00
CA ALA A 158 5.48 -9.54 7.47
C ALA A 158 5.53 -11.07 7.60
N PRO A 159 4.42 -11.72 7.98
CA PRO A 159 4.34 -13.18 8.11
C PRO A 159 4.41 -13.89 6.76
#